data_05cbcc5d57b0d6da84bd3953a67ec6a5
#
_entry.id   05cbcc5d57b0d6da84bd3953a67ec6a5
#
_cell.length_a   1.000
_cell.length_b   1.000
_cell.length_c   1.000
_cell.angle_alpha   90.00
_cell.angle_beta   90.00
_cell.angle_gamma   90.00
#
_symmetry.space_group_name_H-M   'P 1'
#
loop_
_entity.id
_entity.type
_entity.pdbx_description
1 polymer ?
#
loop_
_entity_poly.entity_id
_entity_poly.type
_entity_poly.pdbx_seq_one_letter_code
_entity_poly.pdbx_strand_id
1 'polypeptide(L)'
;MPRAHNGAVEIEYQSFGDDRPETVLLINGLGSQMTRWPEAFCARLVAKGYRAIRLDNRDTGLSSWLDGQSYVLADMANDAMAVLDAAGVKRAHIAGVSMGGMIVQRIAIDHPDRVLSLTSIMSAPSPDTLTSTPDAMAVLNVAPPDPKSDWEAYVAHGMANARTIGSPGYPWTDAELRARVEAEYARAFNPPGVVRQRKAIMADGDRIPELNKLDVPTVVLHGEDDPLVQPIGGQATAAAVPGAELRMIPGMGHDLPPGLYDIFLDAICTAASRAKANA
;
A
#
# COMPACT_ATOMS: atom_id res chain seq x y z
N MET A 1 -2.51 -2.72 -20.72
CA MET A 1 -3.29 -2.29 -19.55
C MET A 1 -3.55 -0.80 -19.67
N PRO A 2 -4.64 -0.27 -19.10
CA PRO A 2 -4.93 1.16 -19.17
C PRO A 2 -3.93 1.98 -18.36
N ARG A 3 -3.71 3.23 -18.77
CA ARG A 3 -2.86 4.21 -18.12
C ARG A 3 -3.63 5.48 -17.82
N ALA A 4 -3.41 6.03 -16.64
CA ALA A 4 -3.85 7.36 -16.27
C ALA A 4 -2.70 8.34 -16.42
N HIS A 5 -3.02 9.63 -16.61
CA HIS A 5 -2.02 10.68 -16.77
C HIS A 5 -2.18 11.75 -15.68
N ASN A 6 -1.10 11.98 -14.93
CA ASN A 6 -0.97 13.14 -14.05
C ASN A 6 0.12 14.05 -14.63
N GLY A 7 -0.26 15.02 -15.47
CA GLY A 7 0.68 15.76 -16.30
C GLY A 7 1.46 14.83 -17.23
N ALA A 8 2.78 14.81 -17.09
CA ALA A 8 3.68 13.95 -17.87
C ALA A 8 3.86 12.55 -17.26
N VAL A 9 3.32 12.29 -16.06
CA VAL A 9 3.47 11.01 -15.37
C VAL A 9 2.35 10.07 -15.81
N GLU A 10 2.74 8.88 -16.30
CA GLU A 10 1.81 7.80 -16.65
C GLU A 10 1.74 6.79 -15.51
N ILE A 11 0.54 6.45 -15.09
CA ILE A 11 0.26 5.49 -14.02
C ILE A 11 -0.47 4.29 -14.61
N GLU A 12 0.19 3.14 -14.56
CA GLU A 12 -0.39 1.86 -14.96
C GLU A 12 -1.37 1.38 -13.89
N TYR A 13 -2.57 0.94 -14.30
CA TYR A 13 -3.55 0.40 -13.37
C TYR A 13 -4.35 -0.76 -13.97
N GLN A 14 -5.03 -1.51 -13.12
CA GLN A 14 -5.96 -2.57 -13.49
C GLN A 14 -7.28 -2.38 -12.74
N SER A 15 -8.36 -2.74 -13.40
CA SER A 15 -9.72 -2.70 -12.85
C SER A 15 -10.40 -4.05 -12.97
N PHE A 16 -11.16 -4.43 -11.94
CA PHE A 16 -11.90 -5.68 -11.83
C PHE A 16 -13.33 -5.38 -11.39
N GLY A 17 -14.32 -5.94 -12.08
CA GLY A 17 -15.72 -5.74 -11.75
C GLY A 17 -16.22 -4.33 -12.08
N ASP A 18 -15.99 -3.87 -13.30
CA ASP A 18 -16.36 -2.51 -13.77
C ASP A 18 -17.86 -2.22 -13.72
N ASP A 19 -18.70 -3.27 -13.61
CA ASP A 19 -20.14 -3.21 -13.44
C ASP A 19 -20.60 -2.90 -12.01
N ARG A 20 -19.68 -2.90 -11.03
CA ARG A 20 -19.99 -2.67 -9.62
C ARG A 20 -20.15 -1.17 -9.34
N PRO A 21 -21.14 -0.77 -8.50
CA PRO A 21 -21.46 0.65 -8.27
C PRO A 21 -20.44 1.38 -7.40
N GLU A 22 -19.73 0.66 -6.53
CA GLU A 22 -18.76 1.23 -5.59
C GLU A 22 -17.38 0.69 -5.85
N THR A 23 -16.39 1.58 -5.76
CA THR A 23 -14.98 1.27 -6.06
C THR A 23 -14.14 1.24 -4.81
N VAL A 24 -13.27 0.23 -4.69
CA VAL A 24 -12.15 0.18 -3.76
C VAL A 24 -10.86 0.42 -4.55
N LEU A 25 -10.12 1.47 -4.20
CA LEU A 25 -8.79 1.75 -4.73
C LEU A 25 -7.74 1.16 -3.79
N LEU A 26 -6.83 0.35 -4.33
CA LEU A 26 -5.79 -0.40 -3.61
C LEU A 26 -4.40 0.17 -3.92
N ILE A 27 -3.71 0.71 -2.91
CA ILE A 27 -2.40 1.35 -3.06
C ILE A 27 -1.32 0.55 -2.34
N ASN A 28 -0.22 0.29 -3.04
CA ASN A 28 0.90 -0.51 -2.56
C ASN A 28 1.94 0.29 -1.76
N GLY A 29 2.78 -0.45 -1.02
CA GLY A 29 3.90 0.06 -0.27
C GLY A 29 5.13 0.38 -1.14
N LEU A 30 6.20 0.76 -0.45
CA LEU A 30 7.50 1.12 -1.01
C LEU A 30 8.05 0.04 -1.95
N GLY A 31 8.37 0.43 -3.20
CA GLY A 31 8.93 -0.45 -4.21
C GLY A 31 8.04 -1.59 -4.69
N SER A 32 6.83 -1.69 -4.16
CA SER A 32 5.92 -2.80 -4.46
C SER A 32 5.04 -2.52 -5.67
N GLN A 33 4.97 -3.49 -6.58
CA GLN A 33 4.13 -3.42 -7.76
C GLN A 33 2.67 -3.76 -7.43
N MET A 34 1.71 -3.32 -8.26
CA MET A 34 0.28 -3.57 -8.04
C MET A 34 -0.09 -5.06 -7.92
N THR A 35 0.76 -5.95 -8.41
CA THR A 35 0.61 -7.40 -8.29
C THR A 35 0.68 -7.91 -6.85
N ARG A 36 1.17 -7.09 -5.90
CA ARG A 36 1.11 -7.39 -4.45
C ARG A 36 -0.33 -7.42 -3.92
N TRP A 37 -1.27 -6.74 -4.56
CA TRP A 37 -2.69 -7.02 -4.45
C TRP A 37 -3.05 -8.02 -5.55
N PRO A 38 -3.01 -9.34 -5.30
CA PRO A 38 -3.17 -10.32 -6.36
C PRO A 38 -4.59 -10.34 -6.92
N GLU A 39 -4.74 -10.86 -8.13
CA GLU A 39 -6.06 -10.96 -8.79
C GLU A 39 -7.07 -11.73 -7.96
N ALA A 40 -6.63 -12.77 -7.25
CA ALA A 40 -7.49 -13.51 -6.33
C ALA A 40 -8.07 -12.63 -5.20
N PHE A 41 -7.30 -11.66 -4.69
CA PHE A 41 -7.79 -10.69 -3.71
C PHE A 41 -8.80 -9.72 -4.35
N CYS A 42 -8.48 -9.19 -5.53
CA CYS A 42 -9.38 -8.32 -6.29
C CYS A 42 -10.71 -9.02 -6.62
N ALA A 43 -10.65 -10.28 -7.06
CA ALA A 43 -11.83 -11.09 -7.33
C ALA A 43 -12.73 -11.29 -6.09
N ARG A 44 -12.14 -11.41 -4.90
CA ARG A 44 -12.89 -11.46 -3.64
C ARG A 44 -13.61 -10.15 -3.33
N LEU A 45 -12.98 -8.98 -3.61
CA LEU A 45 -13.67 -7.68 -3.50
C LEU A 45 -14.84 -7.58 -4.48
N VAL A 46 -14.66 -8.06 -5.72
CA VAL A 46 -15.75 -8.11 -6.71
C VAL A 46 -16.89 -9.00 -6.24
N ALA A 47 -16.59 -10.15 -5.64
CA ALA A 47 -17.59 -11.03 -5.05
C ALA A 47 -18.34 -10.39 -3.85
N LYS A 48 -17.72 -9.43 -3.15
CA LYS A 48 -18.35 -8.61 -2.10
C LYS A 48 -19.16 -7.43 -2.66
N GLY A 49 -19.19 -7.23 -3.99
CA GLY A 49 -19.98 -6.20 -4.67
C GLY A 49 -19.22 -4.91 -4.97
N TYR A 50 -17.91 -4.88 -4.82
CA TYR A 50 -17.07 -3.72 -5.11
C TYR A 50 -16.30 -3.87 -6.43
N ARG A 51 -16.15 -2.79 -7.17
CA ARG A 51 -15.12 -2.66 -8.20
C ARG A 51 -13.77 -2.52 -7.51
N ALA A 52 -12.77 -3.29 -7.90
CA ALA A 52 -11.42 -3.17 -7.37
C ALA A 52 -10.50 -2.54 -8.40
N ILE A 53 -9.79 -1.47 -8.02
CA ILE A 53 -8.75 -0.83 -8.84
C ILE A 53 -7.44 -0.93 -8.08
N ARG A 54 -6.39 -1.45 -8.74
CA ARG A 54 -5.02 -1.46 -8.23
C ARG A 54 -4.09 -0.74 -9.20
N LEU A 55 -3.04 -0.10 -8.71
CA LEU A 55 -2.12 0.68 -9.53
C LEU A 55 -0.66 0.42 -9.16
N ASP A 56 0.24 0.61 -10.11
CA ASP A 56 1.65 0.79 -9.84
C ASP A 56 1.90 2.26 -9.48
N ASN A 57 2.45 2.50 -8.30
CA ASN A 57 2.89 3.85 -7.96
C ASN A 57 3.96 4.35 -8.94
N ARG A 58 4.11 5.69 -9.12
CA ARG A 58 5.26 6.23 -9.85
C ARG A 58 6.56 5.59 -9.40
N ASP A 59 7.51 5.39 -10.29
CA ASP A 59 8.78 4.70 -10.07
C ASP A 59 8.68 3.19 -9.78
N THR A 60 7.50 2.59 -9.93
CA THR A 60 7.30 1.15 -9.68
C THR A 60 6.58 0.51 -10.86
N GLY A 61 6.90 -0.75 -11.12
CA GLY A 61 6.22 -1.54 -12.14
C GLY A 61 6.29 -0.92 -13.52
N LEU A 62 5.12 -0.80 -14.17
CA LEU A 62 4.99 -0.27 -15.53
C LEU A 62 4.56 1.21 -15.58
N SER A 63 4.47 1.87 -14.43
CA SER A 63 4.30 3.32 -14.35
C SER A 63 5.58 4.06 -14.68
N SER A 64 5.49 5.37 -14.92
CA SER A 64 6.63 6.23 -15.24
C SER A 64 7.76 6.11 -14.23
N TRP A 65 8.99 5.98 -14.72
CA TRP A 65 10.22 6.06 -13.94
C TRP A 65 10.79 7.47 -14.05
N LEU A 66 10.96 8.15 -12.91
CA LEU A 66 11.22 9.59 -12.82
C LEU A 66 12.69 9.87 -12.50
N ASP A 67 13.59 9.39 -13.37
CA ASP A 67 15.03 9.58 -13.17
C ASP A 67 15.41 11.06 -13.07
N GLY A 68 16.21 11.40 -12.06
CA GLY A 68 16.65 12.76 -11.81
C GLY A 68 15.60 13.72 -11.23
N GLN A 69 14.37 13.24 -10.98
CA GLN A 69 13.30 14.06 -10.42
C GLN A 69 13.10 13.78 -8.93
N SER A 70 12.47 14.74 -8.24
CA SER A 70 12.03 14.62 -6.85
C SER A 70 10.51 14.80 -6.79
N TYR A 71 9.86 14.13 -5.85
CA TYR A 71 8.43 14.24 -5.59
C TYR A 71 8.15 13.93 -4.11
N VAL A 72 6.92 14.17 -3.68
CA VAL A 72 6.44 13.92 -2.32
C VAL A 72 5.22 13.00 -2.34
N LEU A 73 4.72 12.57 -1.17
CA LEU A 73 3.55 11.69 -1.11
C LEU A 73 2.27 12.36 -1.66
N ALA A 74 2.17 13.68 -1.59
CA ALA A 74 1.05 14.43 -2.19
C ALA A 74 1.03 14.28 -3.73
N ASP A 75 2.19 14.20 -4.39
CA ASP A 75 2.23 13.92 -5.83
C ASP A 75 1.72 12.52 -6.15
N MET A 76 2.02 11.53 -5.28
CA MET A 76 1.53 10.16 -5.42
C MET A 76 0.03 10.05 -5.12
N ALA A 77 -0.50 10.89 -4.21
CA ALA A 77 -1.92 11.04 -3.97
C ALA A 77 -2.64 11.58 -5.23
N ASN A 78 -2.06 12.59 -5.89
CA ASN A 78 -2.57 13.13 -7.15
C ASN A 78 -2.55 12.10 -8.29
N ASP A 79 -1.54 11.21 -8.33
CA ASP A 79 -1.52 10.08 -9.28
C ASP A 79 -2.71 9.14 -9.08
N ALA A 80 -3.01 8.83 -7.82
CA ALA A 80 -4.15 7.99 -7.47
C ALA A 80 -5.49 8.66 -7.88
N MET A 81 -5.59 9.99 -7.74
CA MET A 81 -6.77 10.75 -8.23
C MET A 81 -6.87 10.68 -9.76
N ALA A 82 -5.75 10.83 -10.47
CA ALA A 82 -5.74 10.69 -11.93
C ALA A 82 -6.20 9.29 -12.38
N VAL A 83 -5.85 8.24 -11.63
CA VAL A 83 -6.36 6.87 -11.89
C VAL A 83 -7.87 6.80 -11.70
N LEU A 84 -8.42 7.38 -10.63
CA LEU A 84 -9.87 7.42 -10.42
C LEU A 84 -10.58 8.19 -11.54
N ASP A 85 -10.02 9.30 -11.98
CA ASP A 85 -10.58 10.12 -13.07
C ASP A 85 -10.58 9.36 -14.41
N ALA A 86 -9.46 8.71 -14.76
CA ALA A 86 -9.34 7.88 -15.94
C ALA A 86 -10.31 6.67 -15.92
N ALA A 87 -10.59 6.15 -14.72
CA ALA A 87 -11.54 5.06 -14.50
C ALA A 87 -13.00 5.53 -14.40
N GLY A 88 -13.28 6.85 -14.49
CA GLY A 88 -14.62 7.43 -14.38
C GLY A 88 -15.20 7.39 -12.96
N VAL A 89 -14.35 7.30 -11.93
CA VAL A 89 -14.76 7.14 -10.53
C VAL A 89 -14.68 8.49 -9.80
N LYS A 90 -15.81 9.01 -9.36
CA LYS A 90 -15.88 10.28 -8.63
C LYS A 90 -15.43 10.16 -7.18
N ARG A 91 -15.84 9.10 -6.50
CA ARG A 91 -15.51 8.82 -5.09
C ARG A 91 -15.20 7.34 -4.92
N ALA A 92 -14.27 7.01 -4.05
CA ALA A 92 -13.86 5.63 -3.79
C ALA A 92 -13.64 5.35 -2.30
N HIS A 93 -13.76 4.08 -1.91
CA HIS A 93 -13.14 3.56 -0.72
C HIS A 93 -11.65 3.40 -1.01
N ILE A 94 -10.78 3.90 -0.15
CA ILE A 94 -9.34 3.85 -0.38
C ILE A 94 -8.69 2.94 0.66
N ALA A 95 -7.85 2.03 0.20
CA ALA A 95 -7.09 1.12 1.06
C ALA A 95 -5.62 1.10 0.64
N GLY A 96 -4.72 1.22 1.61
CA GLY A 96 -3.29 1.25 1.33
C GLY A 96 -2.47 0.55 2.39
N VAL A 97 -1.38 -0.09 1.94
CA VAL A 97 -0.44 -0.81 2.81
C VAL A 97 0.88 -0.07 2.91
N SER A 98 1.45 0.05 4.12
CA SER A 98 2.78 0.65 4.35
C SER A 98 2.84 2.09 3.78
N MET A 99 3.77 2.41 2.87
CA MET A 99 3.76 3.69 2.15
C MET A 99 2.40 3.97 1.48
N GLY A 100 1.72 2.95 0.95
CA GLY A 100 0.35 3.09 0.42
C GLY A 100 -0.65 3.55 1.47
N GLY A 101 -0.48 3.13 2.72
CA GLY A 101 -1.24 3.64 3.87
C GLY A 101 -0.98 5.13 4.13
N MET A 102 0.26 5.59 3.96
CA MET A 102 0.61 7.02 4.04
C MET A 102 -0.02 7.81 2.88
N ILE A 103 -0.01 7.24 1.67
CA ILE A 103 -0.63 7.85 0.48
C ILE A 103 -2.15 7.98 0.67
N VAL A 104 -2.85 6.94 1.16
CA VAL A 104 -4.31 7.06 1.39
C VAL A 104 -4.64 8.04 2.51
N GLN A 105 -3.78 8.19 3.54
CA GLN A 105 -3.91 9.28 4.51
C GLN A 105 -3.79 10.64 3.82
N ARG A 106 -2.81 10.83 2.94
CA ARG A 106 -2.62 12.07 2.17
C ARG A 106 -3.82 12.33 1.24
N ILE A 107 -4.36 11.30 0.57
CA ILE A 107 -5.58 11.44 -0.24
C ILE A 107 -6.76 11.92 0.62
N ALA A 108 -6.96 11.34 1.80
CA ALA A 108 -8.07 11.74 2.67
C ALA A 108 -7.93 13.20 3.16
N ILE A 109 -6.69 13.68 3.34
CA ILE A 109 -6.39 15.06 3.74
C ILE A 109 -6.59 16.03 2.57
N ASP A 110 -5.98 15.74 1.41
CA ASP A 110 -5.89 16.68 0.29
C ASP A 110 -7.13 16.63 -0.62
N HIS A 111 -7.85 15.48 -0.64
CA HIS A 111 -9.01 15.24 -1.51
C HIS A 111 -10.21 14.64 -0.73
N PRO A 112 -10.65 15.23 0.37
CA PRO A 112 -11.69 14.63 1.24
C PRO A 112 -12.99 14.32 0.48
N ASP A 113 -13.36 15.15 -0.49
CA ASP A 113 -14.57 14.96 -1.30
C ASP A 113 -14.50 13.73 -2.24
N ARG A 114 -13.32 13.16 -2.43
CA ARG A 114 -13.08 11.98 -3.28
C ARG A 114 -13.13 10.66 -2.49
N VAL A 115 -13.17 10.72 -1.15
CA VAL A 115 -13.05 9.56 -0.26
C VAL A 115 -14.40 9.20 0.34
N LEU A 116 -14.74 7.91 0.25
CA LEU A 116 -15.92 7.33 0.92
C LEU A 116 -15.53 6.71 2.27
N SER A 117 -14.41 6.00 2.32
CA SER A 117 -13.85 5.44 3.54
C SER A 117 -12.34 5.23 3.39
N LEU A 118 -11.64 5.16 4.52
CA LEU A 118 -10.19 4.98 4.62
C LEU A 118 -9.86 3.66 5.30
N THR A 119 -8.98 2.85 4.69
CA THR A 119 -8.36 1.69 5.34
C THR A 119 -6.84 1.84 5.30
N SER A 120 -6.22 2.08 6.45
CA SER A 120 -4.77 2.21 6.59
C SER A 120 -4.20 0.93 7.19
N ILE A 121 -3.33 0.23 6.44
CA ILE A 121 -2.81 -1.08 6.80
C ILE A 121 -1.30 -1.00 7.01
N MET A 122 -0.77 -1.50 8.14
CA MET A 122 0.65 -1.57 8.48
C MET A 122 1.42 -0.26 8.16
N SER A 123 0.89 0.88 8.57
CA SER A 123 1.38 2.21 8.21
C SER A 123 1.55 3.10 9.44
N ALA A 124 2.08 4.31 9.25
CA ALA A 124 2.31 5.28 10.30
C ALA A 124 1.87 6.68 9.85
N PRO A 125 1.45 7.59 10.78
CA PRO A 125 0.99 8.94 10.44
C PRO A 125 2.11 9.98 10.47
N SER A 126 3.28 9.66 11.06
CA SER A 126 4.36 10.62 11.25
C SER A 126 5.73 9.93 11.27
N PRO A 127 6.84 10.66 11.03
CA PRO A 127 8.19 10.14 11.17
C PRO A 127 8.49 9.58 12.57
N ASP A 128 7.98 10.21 13.62
CA ASP A 128 8.25 9.80 15.00
C ASP A 128 7.66 8.44 15.36
N THR A 129 6.62 8.03 14.64
CA THR A 129 5.95 6.74 14.82
C THR A 129 6.34 5.71 13.76
N LEU A 130 7.18 6.10 12.79
CA LEU A 130 7.74 5.22 11.76
C LEU A 130 9.02 4.57 12.28
N THR A 131 8.88 3.69 13.26
CA THR A 131 9.98 2.96 13.89
C THR A 131 10.10 1.55 13.33
N SER A 132 11.32 1.01 13.34
CA SER A 132 11.65 -0.34 12.83
C SER A 132 12.63 -1.03 13.75
N THR A 133 12.62 -2.36 13.76
CA THR A 133 13.69 -3.14 14.41
C THR A 133 15.00 -3.02 13.62
N PRO A 134 16.18 -3.24 14.25
CA PRO A 134 17.47 -3.21 13.54
C PRO A 134 17.52 -4.14 12.32
N ASP A 135 17.00 -5.36 12.45
CA ASP A 135 17.01 -6.37 11.39
C ASP A 135 16.10 -5.96 10.21
N ALA A 136 14.90 -5.45 10.49
CA ALA A 136 14.01 -4.92 9.47
C ALA A 136 14.58 -3.68 8.77
N MET A 137 15.29 -2.81 9.52
CA MET A 137 15.97 -1.67 8.95
C MET A 137 17.11 -2.09 8.02
N ALA A 138 17.80 -3.20 8.31
CA ALA A 138 18.81 -3.76 7.43
C ALA A 138 18.24 -4.16 6.06
N VAL A 139 17.01 -4.70 6.02
CA VAL A 139 16.30 -5.01 4.76
C VAL A 139 16.19 -3.79 3.83
N LEU A 140 15.96 -2.61 4.39
CA LEU A 140 15.84 -1.37 3.61
C LEU A 140 17.19 -0.76 3.20
N ASN A 141 18.28 -1.10 3.88
CA ASN A 141 19.57 -0.44 3.74
C ASN A 141 20.59 -1.28 2.98
N VAL A 142 20.42 -2.60 2.90
CA VAL A 142 21.32 -3.49 2.17
C VAL A 142 20.87 -3.62 0.73
N ALA A 143 21.73 -3.21 -0.21
CA ALA A 143 21.44 -3.37 -1.62
C ALA A 143 21.42 -4.85 -2.02
N PRO A 144 20.46 -5.28 -2.86
CA PRO A 144 20.44 -6.64 -3.36
C PRO A 144 21.67 -6.92 -4.25
N PRO A 145 22.13 -8.17 -4.35
CA PRO A 145 23.08 -8.58 -5.38
C PRO A 145 22.59 -8.19 -6.79
N ASP A 146 23.52 -7.95 -7.71
CA ASP A 146 23.14 -7.69 -9.10
C ASP A 146 22.54 -8.96 -9.75
N PRO A 147 21.25 -8.93 -10.13
CA PRO A 147 20.57 -10.10 -10.69
C PRO A 147 21.16 -10.59 -12.02
N LYS A 148 21.92 -9.73 -12.72
CA LYS A 148 22.58 -10.11 -13.98
C LYS A 148 23.88 -10.90 -13.74
N SER A 149 24.53 -10.69 -12.61
CA SER A 149 25.76 -11.39 -12.25
C SER A 149 25.53 -12.61 -11.37
N ASP A 150 24.55 -12.56 -10.47
CA ASP A 150 24.21 -13.67 -9.56
C ASP A 150 22.71 -13.70 -9.26
N TRP A 151 21.98 -14.39 -10.13
CA TRP A 151 20.52 -14.55 -10.02
C TRP A 151 20.09 -15.26 -8.74
N GLU A 152 20.78 -16.34 -8.36
CA GLU A 152 20.40 -17.12 -7.18
C GLU A 152 20.65 -16.33 -5.89
N ALA A 153 21.73 -15.57 -5.80
CA ALA A 153 21.98 -14.69 -4.67
C ALA A 153 20.92 -13.55 -4.60
N TYR A 154 20.52 -13.00 -5.75
CA TYR A 154 19.43 -12.02 -5.79
C TYR A 154 18.11 -12.57 -5.27
N VAL A 155 17.72 -13.77 -5.74
CA VAL A 155 16.49 -14.43 -5.29
C VAL A 155 16.57 -14.79 -3.80
N ALA A 156 17.67 -15.36 -3.35
CA ALA A 156 17.88 -15.70 -1.95
C ALA A 156 17.80 -14.46 -1.03
N HIS A 157 18.38 -13.33 -1.45
CA HIS A 157 18.30 -12.06 -0.75
C HIS A 157 16.85 -11.56 -0.65
N GLY A 158 16.08 -11.57 -1.75
CA GLY A 158 14.69 -11.18 -1.77
C GLY A 158 13.82 -12.06 -0.86
N MET A 159 14.05 -13.37 -0.85
CA MET A 159 13.35 -14.30 0.04
C MET A 159 13.73 -14.07 1.51
N ALA A 160 15.00 -13.84 1.82
CA ALA A 160 15.46 -13.55 3.17
C ALA A 160 14.82 -12.25 3.71
N ASN A 161 14.82 -11.19 2.91
CA ASN A 161 14.16 -9.93 3.25
C ASN A 161 12.67 -10.12 3.53
N ALA A 162 11.99 -10.90 2.68
CA ALA A 162 10.57 -11.18 2.87
C ALA A 162 10.29 -11.96 4.16
N ARG A 163 11.17 -12.88 4.56
CA ARG A 163 11.04 -13.60 5.84
C ARG A 163 11.30 -12.70 7.04
N THR A 164 12.29 -11.81 6.94
CA THR A 164 12.65 -10.90 8.03
C THR A 164 11.49 -9.98 8.42
N ILE A 165 10.71 -9.52 7.44
CA ILE A 165 9.58 -8.61 7.71
C ILE A 165 8.21 -9.30 7.66
N GLY A 166 8.17 -10.58 7.26
CA GLY A 166 6.92 -11.32 7.05
C GLY A 166 6.17 -11.68 8.31
N SER A 167 4.98 -12.20 8.14
CA SER A 167 4.04 -12.56 9.20
C SER A 167 4.38 -13.94 9.79
N PRO A 168 4.88 -14.03 11.04
CA PRO A 168 5.24 -15.32 11.62
C PRO A 168 4.05 -16.25 11.83
N GLY A 169 2.85 -15.71 12.07
CA GLY A 169 1.62 -16.47 12.20
C GLY A 169 0.98 -16.90 10.88
N TYR A 170 1.46 -16.35 9.75
CA TYR A 170 0.92 -16.58 8.40
C TYR A 170 2.05 -16.74 7.37
N PRO A 171 2.95 -17.69 7.56
CA PRO A 171 4.17 -17.77 6.77
C PRO A 171 3.88 -18.14 5.30
N TRP A 172 4.65 -17.53 4.40
CA TRP A 172 4.76 -17.97 3.02
C TRP A 172 5.62 -19.22 2.92
N THR A 173 5.31 -20.09 1.99
CA THR A 173 6.23 -21.17 1.60
C THR A 173 7.42 -20.62 0.81
N ASP A 174 8.53 -21.35 0.79
CA ASP A 174 9.73 -20.99 0.01
C ASP A 174 9.42 -20.90 -1.50
N ALA A 175 8.58 -21.80 -2.00
CA ALA A 175 8.15 -21.79 -3.39
C ALA A 175 7.37 -20.52 -3.76
N GLU A 176 6.46 -20.07 -2.90
CA GLU A 176 5.69 -18.83 -3.10
C GLU A 176 6.58 -17.61 -3.04
N LEU A 177 7.50 -17.52 -2.06
CA LEU A 177 8.45 -16.41 -1.95
C LEU A 177 9.33 -16.32 -3.19
N ARG A 178 9.88 -17.44 -3.65
CA ARG A 178 10.71 -17.51 -4.86
C ARG A 178 9.91 -17.04 -6.08
N ALA A 179 8.76 -17.63 -6.32
CA ALA A 179 7.90 -17.29 -7.45
C ALA A 179 7.54 -15.80 -7.47
N ARG A 180 7.31 -15.20 -6.29
CA ARG A 180 7.02 -13.77 -6.14
C ARG A 180 8.22 -12.92 -6.54
N VAL A 181 9.42 -13.20 -6.04
CA VAL A 181 10.65 -12.45 -6.37
C VAL A 181 10.92 -12.51 -7.88
N GLU A 182 10.81 -13.71 -8.46
CA GLU A 182 11.02 -13.94 -9.90
C GLU A 182 9.99 -13.17 -10.75
N ALA A 183 8.70 -13.23 -10.39
CA ALA A 183 7.64 -12.56 -11.11
C ALA A 183 7.76 -11.02 -11.04
N GLU A 184 8.13 -10.49 -9.88
CA GLU A 184 8.33 -9.04 -9.70
C GLU A 184 9.51 -8.54 -10.53
N TYR A 185 10.64 -9.25 -10.52
CA TYR A 185 11.78 -8.91 -11.35
C TYR A 185 11.45 -8.98 -12.85
N ALA A 186 10.81 -10.06 -13.28
CA ALA A 186 10.43 -10.25 -14.69
C ALA A 186 9.47 -9.17 -15.19
N ARG A 187 8.61 -8.63 -14.30
CA ARG A 187 7.67 -7.57 -14.67
C ARG A 187 8.33 -6.18 -14.75
N ALA A 188 9.13 -5.81 -13.77
CA ALA A 188 9.86 -4.55 -13.75
C ALA A 188 10.90 -4.52 -12.62
N PHE A 189 12.06 -3.90 -12.89
CA PHE A 189 13.15 -3.76 -11.92
C PHE A 189 13.72 -2.35 -11.94
N ASN A 190 13.37 -1.52 -10.94
CA ASN A 190 13.78 -0.12 -10.82
C ASN A 190 14.27 0.22 -9.40
N PRO A 191 15.43 -0.25 -8.97
CA PRO A 191 15.99 0.07 -7.65
C PRO A 191 16.14 1.58 -7.37
N PRO A 192 16.55 2.45 -8.33
CA PRO A 192 16.59 3.90 -8.11
C PRO A 192 15.21 4.49 -7.76
N GLY A 193 14.12 3.93 -8.27
CA GLY A 193 12.76 4.35 -7.95
C GLY A 193 12.42 4.16 -6.47
N VAL A 194 12.85 3.04 -5.88
CA VAL A 194 12.67 2.76 -4.45
C VAL A 194 13.33 3.84 -3.59
N VAL A 195 14.52 4.30 -4.00
CA VAL A 195 15.24 5.37 -3.29
C VAL A 195 14.46 6.69 -3.36
N ARG A 196 13.87 7.03 -4.52
CA ARG A 196 13.05 8.25 -4.68
C ARG A 196 11.77 8.19 -3.86
N GLN A 197 11.07 7.05 -3.86
CA GLN A 197 9.88 6.84 -3.01
C GLN A 197 10.21 6.96 -1.52
N ARG A 198 11.35 6.39 -1.07
CA ARG A 198 11.82 6.55 0.33
C ARG A 198 12.08 8.01 0.70
N LYS A 199 12.65 8.80 -0.21
CA LYS A 199 12.82 10.25 -0.02
C LYS A 199 11.47 10.97 0.09
N ALA A 200 10.48 10.56 -0.70
CA ALA A 200 9.13 11.12 -0.63
C ALA A 200 8.46 10.85 0.72
N ILE A 201 8.62 9.63 1.28
CA ILE A 201 8.16 9.30 2.64
C ILE A 201 8.79 10.24 3.67
N MET A 202 10.11 10.41 3.61
CA MET A 202 10.84 11.23 4.59
C MET A 202 10.53 12.73 4.47
N ALA A 203 10.14 13.20 3.30
CA ALA A 203 9.80 14.61 3.04
C ALA A 203 8.35 14.97 3.43
N ASP A 204 7.47 14.01 3.63
CA ASP A 204 6.03 14.26 3.85
C ASP A 204 5.71 14.81 5.25
N GLY A 205 6.53 14.49 6.25
CA GLY A 205 6.39 15.04 7.61
C GLY A 205 5.28 14.40 8.44
N ASP A 206 4.80 15.17 9.42
CA ASP A 206 3.76 14.75 10.37
C ASP A 206 2.36 15.08 9.82
N ARG A 207 1.51 14.05 9.68
CA ARG A 207 0.13 14.16 9.20
C ARG A 207 -0.91 14.18 10.33
N ILE A 208 -0.48 13.98 11.59
CA ILE A 208 -1.41 13.90 12.74
C ILE A 208 -2.33 15.11 12.86
N PRO A 209 -1.83 16.38 12.71
CA PRO A 209 -2.70 17.56 12.83
C PRO A 209 -3.83 17.63 11.80
N GLU A 210 -3.58 17.12 10.56
CA GLU A 210 -4.58 17.06 9.51
C GLU A 210 -5.51 15.86 9.68
N LEU A 211 -4.97 14.70 10.07
CA LEU A 211 -5.74 13.47 10.33
C LEU A 211 -6.78 13.69 11.45
N ASN A 212 -6.47 14.52 12.45
CA ASN A 212 -7.39 14.89 13.53
C ASN A 212 -8.65 15.65 13.04
N LYS A 213 -8.66 16.15 11.80
CA LYS A 213 -9.77 16.90 11.21
C LYS A 213 -10.63 16.07 10.29
N LEU A 214 -10.23 14.81 10.03
CA LEU A 214 -10.96 13.94 9.12
C LEU A 214 -12.30 13.51 9.71
N ASP A 215 -13.33 13.54 8.86
CA ASP A 215 -14.65 12.98 9.13
C ASP A 215 -14.96 11.92 8.06
N VAL A 216 -14.16 10.85 8.06
CA VAL A 216 -14.28 9.74 7.10
C VAL A 216 -14.24 8.40 7.85
N PRO A 217 -15.16 7.48 7.60
CA PRO A 217 -15.14 6.15 8.21
C PRO A 217 -13.80 5.47 7.98
N THR A 218 -13.08 5.20 9.07
CA THR A 218 -11.71 4.72 9.03
C THR A 218 -11.56 3.41 9.80
N VAL A 219 -10.85 2.45 9.18
CA VAL A 219 -10.32 1.25 9.83
C VAL A 219 -8.80 1.26 9.69
N VAL A 220 -8.11 1.13 10.81
CA VAL A 220 -6.66 0.94 10.86
C VAL A 220 -6.38 -0.51 11.23
N LEU A 221 -5.62 -1.21 10.39
CA LEU A 221 -5.22 -2.59 10.61
C LEU A 221 -3.71 -2.68 10.70
N HIS A 222 -3.19 -3.32 11.74
CA HIS A 222 -1.76 -3.42 11.98
C HIS A 222 -1.38 -4.76 12.60
N GLY A 223 -0.20 -5.27 12.23
CA GLY A 223 0.34 -6.50 12.82
C GLY A 223 0.98 -6.24 14.18
N GLU A 224 0.72 -7.13 15.16
CA GLU A 224 1.40 -7.06 16.46
C GLU A 224 2.89 -7.41 16.35
N ASP A 225 3.24 -8.20 15.33
CA ASP A 225 4.60 -8.68 15.07
C ASP A 225 5.26 -7.94 13.89
N ASP A 226 4.77 -6.75 13.50
CA ASP A 226 5.35 -5.96 12.42
C ASP A 226 6.71 -5.36 12.83
N PRO A 227 7.84 -5.84 12.26
CA PRO A 227 9.14 -5.35 12.63
C PRO A 227 9.58 -4.13 11.81
N LEU A 228 8.93 -3.86 10.67
CA LEU A 228 9.33 -2.81 9.72
C LEU A 228 8.62 -1.47 9.98
N VAL A 229 7.32 -1.51 10.23
CA VAL A 229 6.56 -0.40 10.80
C VAL A 229 5.97 -0.92 12.10
N GLN A 230 6.62 -0.60 13.21
CA GLN A 230 6.22 -1.16 14.50
C GLN A 230 4.78 -0.76 14.88
N PRO A 231 4.08 -1.54 15.72
CA PRO A 231 2.67 -1.36 16.10
C PRO A 231 2.27 0.06 16.53
N ILE A 232 3.21 0.83 17.05
CA ILE A 232 3.01 2.24 17.42
C ILE A 232 2.51 3.08 16.25
N GLY A 233 2.92 2.76 14.99
CA GLY A 233 2.47 3.45 13.78
C GLY A 233 0.97 3.32 13.55
N GLY A 234 0.43 2.09 13.66
CA GLY A 234 -1.01 1.84 13.54
C GLY A 234 -1.79 2.44 14.71
N GLN A 235 -1.30 2.29 15.94
CA GLN A 235 -1.91 2.89 17.13
C GLN A 235 -2.00 4.41 17.01
N ALA A 236 -0.91 5.06 16.58
CA ALA A 236 -0.89 6.51 16.39
C ALA A 236 -1.81 6.96 15.24
N THR A 237 -1.90 6.18 14.14
CA THR A 237 -2.83 6.47 13.05
C THR A 237 -4.28 6.41 13.56
N ALA A 238 -4.65 5.38 14.29
CA ALA A 238 -6.00 5.24 14.84
C ALA A 238 -6.33 6.32 15.86
N ALA A 239 -5.37 6.70 16.71
CA ALA A 239 -5.55 7.78 17.66
C ALA A 239 -5.70 9.15 17.00
N ALA A 240 -5.08 9.35 15.83
CA ALA A 240 -5.14 10.61 15.08
C ALA A 240 -6.46 10.80 14.33
N VAL A 241 -7.13 9.72 13.88
CA VAL A 241 -8.36 9.86 13.09
C VAL A 241 -9.59 9.70 14.00
N PRO A 242 -10.47 10.72 14.11
CA PRO A 242 -11.67 10.63 14.95
C PRO A 242 -12.56 9.45 14.54
N GLY A 243 -12.95 8.63 15.50
CA GLY A 243 -13.83 7.49 15.28
C GLY A 243 -13.20 6.32 14.50
N ALA A 244 -11.89 6.31 14.30
CA ALA A 244 -11.19 5.20 13.67
C ALA A 244 -11.29 3.92 14.52
N GLU A 245 -11.52 2.80 13.86
CA GLU A 245 -11.44 1.46 14.46
C GLU A 245 -10.02 0.92 14.29
N LEU A 246 -9.37 0.53 15.39
CA LEU A 246 -8.06 -0.13 15.37
C LEU A 246 -8.22 -1.64 15.47
N ARG A 247 -7.57 -2.36 14.58
CA ARG A 247 -7.45 -3.83 14.58
C ARG A 247 -5.99 -4.23 14.66
N MET A 248 -5.58 -4.74 15.80
CA MET A 248 -4.27 -5.34 16.00
C MET A 248 -4.36 -6.83 15.73
N ILE A 249 -3.49 -7.36 14.87
CA ILE A 249 -3.56 -8.75 14.40
C ILE A 249 -2.36 -9.54 14.92
N PRO A 250 -2.59 -10.48 15.85
CA PRO A 250 -1.52 -11.37 16.34
C PRO A 250 -0.92 -12.21 15.19
N GLY A 251 0.40 -12.35 15.18
CA GLY A 251 1.12 -13.13 14.18
C GLY A 251 1.26 -12.44 12.82
N MET A 252 0.70 -11.25 12.61
CA MET A 252 0.88 -10.48 11.40
C MET A 252 2.14 -9.62 11.50
N GLY A 253 3.01 -9.71 10.48
CA GLY A 253 4.17 -8.86 10.24
C GLY A 253 3.88 -7.77 9.20
N HIS A 254 4.88 -7.49 8.34
CA HIS A 254 4.81 -6.43 7.32
C HIS A 254 4.65 -7.00 5.90
N ASP A 255 3.64 -7.81 5.68
CA ASP A 255 3.36 -8.41 4.36
C ASP A 255 1.87 -8.74 4.18
N LEU A 256 1.50 -9.24 2.98
CA LEU A 256 0.11 -9.61 2.62
C LEU A 256 0.03 -11.10 2.24
N PRO A 257 0.23 -12.03 3.18
CA PRO A 257 0.11 -13.46 2.89
C PRO A 257 -1.35 -13.85 2.66
N PRO A 258 -1.60 -14.92 1.88
CA PRO A 258 -2.96 -15.41 1.61
C PRO A 258 -3.80 -15.67 2.86
N GLY A 259 -3.16 -16.10 3.95
CA GLY A 259 -3.82 -16.34 5.24
C GLY A 259 -4.45 -15.11 5.90
N LEU A 260 -4.04 -13.89 5.47
CA LEU A 260 -4.59 -12.63 5.98
C LEU A 260 -5.65 -12.00 5.05
N TYR A 261 -5.93 -12.57 3.87
CA TYR A 261 -6.85 -11.94 2.90
C TYR A 261 -8.23 -11.70 3.46
N ASP A 262 -8.80 -12.63 4.21
CA ASP A 262 -10.14 -12.44 4.80
C ASP A 262 -10.17 -11.32 5.84
N ILE A 263 -9.09 -11.14 6.59
CA ILE A 263 -8.93 -10.07 7.57
C ILE A 263 -8.81 -8.70 6.87
N PHE A 264 -8.02 -8.61 5.79
CA PHE A 264 -7.91 -7.38 5.00
C PHE A 264 -9.21 -7.02 4.30
N LEU A 265 -9.89 -8.02 3.70
CA LEU A 265 -11.20 -7.83 3.07
C LEU A 265 -12.24 -7.34 4.08
N ASP A 266 -12.27 -7.94 5.27
CA ASP A 266 -13.20 -7.56 6.32
C ASP A 266 -12.94 -6.12 6.80
N ALA A 267 -11.69 -5.72 6.99
CA ALA A 267 -11.34 -4.35 7.35
C ALA A 267 -11.81 -3.33 6.31
N ILE A 268 -11.55 -3.60 5.01
CA ILE A 268 -11.98 -2.74 3.90
C ILE A 268 -13.51 -2.67 3.83
N CYS A 269 -14.20 -3.81 3.88
CA CYS A 269 -15.66 -3.88 3.83
C CYS A 269 -16.31 -3.23 5.06
N THR A 270 -15.71 -3.32 6.23
CA THR A 270 -16.19 -2.64 7.45
C THR A 270 -16.12 -1.13 7.28
N ALA A 271 -14.98 -0.58 6.84
CA ALA A 271 -14.86 0.85 6.57
C ALA A 271 -15.89 1.31 5.53
N ALA A 272 -16.07 0.53 4.45
CA ALA A 272 -17.03 0.83 3.40
C ALA A 272 -18.49 0.79 3.88
N SER A 273 -18.87 -0.19 4.71
CA SER A 273 -20.23 -0.30 5.24
C SER A 273 -20.59 0.88 6.17
N ARG A 274 -19.62 1.39 6.94
CA ARG A 274 -19.82 2.57 7.81
C ARG A 274 -20.04 3.85 7.00
N ALA A 275 -19.48 3.95 5.80
CA ALA A 275 -19.72 5.09 4.90
C ALA A 275 -21.18 5.12 4.40
N LYS A 276 -21.81 3.95 4.19
CA LYS A 276 -23.23 3.86 3.78
C LYS A 276 -24.19 4.23 4.89
N ALA A 277 -23.82 3.96 6.13
CA ALA A 277 -24.66 4.30 7.29
C ALA A 277 -24.70 5.81 7.58
N ASN A 278 -23.69 6.54 7.10
CA ASN A 278 -23.56 8.00 7.31
C ASN A 278 -24.04 8.82 6.08
N ALA A 279 -24.44 8.17 4.98
CA ALA A 279 -24.92 8.81 3.75
C ALA A 279 -26.45 8.89 3.73
#